data_2783f818fa8c35f8e213a37cc03d39d5
#
_entry.id   2783f818fa8c35f8e213a37cc03d39d5
#
_cell.length_a   1.000
_cell.length_b   1.000
_cell.length_c   1.000
_cell.angle_alpha   90.00
_cell.angle_beta   90.00
_cell.angle_gamma   90.00
#
_symmetry.space_group_name_H-M   'P 1'
#
loop_
_entity.id
_entity.type
_entity.pdbx_description
1 polymer ?
#
loop_
_entity_poly.entity_id
_entity_poly.type
_entity_poly.pdbx_seq_one_letter_code
_entity_poly.pdbx_strand_id
1 'polypeptide(L)'
;RLFRWLRQGCYAQVTGQSLLGKFGKSAQEVAEEWIGMNAVHFVASDAHNVTTRPLRLKEVFEHVAKRRGEDVATALMVDNPMAVFEGKSLPWVPEMDEDVGLSPGATPLKRRKRFWFF
;
A
#
# COMPACT_ATOMS: atom_id res chain seq x y z
N ARG A 1 -0.22 -15.60 0.16
CA ARG A 1 1.08 -15.25 0.78
C ARG A 1 1.10 -13.81 1.33
N LEU A 2 0.66 -12.79 0.56
CA LEU A 2 0.66 -11.39 0.99
C LEU A 2 0.00 -11.19 2.36
N PHE A 3 -1.26 -11.61 2.50
CA PHE A 3 -2.01 -11.44 3.75
C PHE A 3 -1.37 -12.13 4.96
N ARG A 4 -0.70 -13.28 4.75
CA ARG A 4 0.07 -13.94 5.80
C ARG A 4 1.22 -13.04 6.28
N TRP A 5 1.96 -12.41 5.37
CA TRP A 5 3.07 -11.52 5.71
C TRP A 5 2.56 -10.24 6.39
N LEU A 6 1.48 -9.67 5.92
CA LEU A 6 0.86 -8.49 6.56
C LEU A 6 0.45 -8.78 8.01
N ARG A 7 -0.12 -9.96 8.27
CA ARG A 7 -0.43 -10.39 9.65
C ARG A 7 0.80 -10.59 10.52
N GLN A 8 1.94 -10.88 9.93
CA GLN A 8 3.23 -10.99 10.62
C GLN A 8 3.90 -9.63 10.85
N GLY A 9 3.29 -8.53 10.42
CA GLY A 9 3.79 -7.17 10.60
C GLY A 9 4.63 -6.65 9.43
N CYS A 10 4.62 -7.33 8.27
CA CYS A 10 5.19 -6.79 7.04
C CYS A 10 4.33 -5.66 6.49
N TYR A 11 4.94 -4.78 5.74
CA TYR A 11 4.27 -3.72 5.01
C TYR A 11 4.33 -3.97 3.51
N ALA A 12 3.30 -3.53 2.79
CA ALA A 12 3.22 -3.66 1.34
C ALA A 12 3.28 -2.30 0.65
N GLN A 13 4.01 -2.24 -0.46
CA GLN A 13 4.06 -1.11 -1.37
C GLN A 13 3.46 -1.49 -2.70
N VAL A 14 2.72 -0.56 -3.30
CA VAL A 14 2.19 -0.65 -4.66
C VAL A 14 2.85 0.40 -5.53
N THR A 15 3.18 0.02 -6.76
CA THR A 15 3.67 0.95 -7.77
C THR A 15 2.52 1.79 -8.32
N GLY A 16 2.66 3.12 -8.26
CA GLY A 16 1.62 4.04 -8.69
C GLY A 16 1.18 3.88 -10.14
N GLN A 17 2.10 3.52 -11.04
CA GLN A 17 1.76 3.27 -12.44
C GLN A 17 0.86 2.04 -12.64
N SER A 18 0.85 1.08 -11.72
CA SER A 18 -0.12 -0.01 -11.72
C SER A 18 -1.54 0.52 -11.53
N LEU A 19 -1.74 1.45 -10.61
CA LEU A 19 -3.04 2.11 -10.39
C LEU A 19 -3.52 2.91 -11.60
N LEU A 20 -2.59 3.50 -12.36
CA LEU A 20 -2.90 4.21 -13.60
C LEU A 20 -3.08 3.28 -14.81
N GLY A 21 -3.03 1.97 -14.63
CA GLY A 21 -3.21 0.98 -15.70
C GLY A 21 -2.04 0.84 -16.68
N LYS A 22 -0.86 1.42 -16.37
CA LYS A 22 0.30 1.40 -17.27
C LYS A 22 0.95 0.01 -17.41
N PHE A 23 0.72 -0.88 -16.48
CA PHE A 23 1.20 -2.27 -16.51
C PHE A 23 0.09 -3.28 -16.86
N GLY A 24 -1.00 -2.79 -17.47
CA GLY A 24 -2.12 -3.59 -17.90
C GLY A 24 -3.25 -3.65 -16.87
N LYS A 25 -4.41 -4.10 -17.35
CA LYS A 25 -5.65 -4.12 -16.57
C LYS A 25 -5.57 -5.04 -15.35
N SER A 26 -4.99 -6.22 -15.51
CA SER A 26 -4.82 -7.18 -14.41
C SER A 26 -4.02 -6.60 -13.25
N ALA A 27 -2.91 -5.91 -13.52
CA ALA A 27 -2.10 -5.27 -12.49
C ALA A 27 -2.85 -4.13 -11.80
N GLN A 28 -3.64 -3.38 -12.57
CA GLN A 28 -4.49 -2.31 -12.03
C GLN A 28 -5.56 -2.86 -11.10
N GLU A 29 -6.28 -3.90 -11.51
CA GLU A 29 -7.34 -4.52 -10.70
C GLU A 29 -6.79 -5.06 -9.38
N VAL A 30 -5.66 -5.76 -9.40
CA VAL A 30 -5.01 -6.27 -8.19
C VAL A 30 -4.55 -5.14 -7.27
N ALA A 31 -3.95 -4.08 -7.81
CA ALA A 31 -3.50 -2.93 -7.02
C ALA A 31 -4.68 -2.21 -6.33
N GLU A 32 -5.76 -1.98 -7.07
CA GLU A 32 -7.00 -1.39 -6.55
C GLU A 32 -7.66 -2.26 -5.48
N GLU A 33 -7.71 -3.56 -5.71
CA GLU A 33 -8.24 -4.53 -4.76
C GLU A 33 -7.46 -4.49 -3.44
N TRP A 34 -6.14 -4.51 -3.50
CA TRP A 34 -5.30 -4.49 -2.30
C TRP A 34 -5.42 -3.18 -1.51
N ILE A 35 -5.54 -2.04 -2.18
CA ILE A 35 -5.84 -0.78 -1.50
C ILE A 35 -7.23 -0.84 -0.87
N GLY A 36 -8.22 -1.35 -1.60
CA GLY A 36 -9.59 -1.54 -1.11
C GLY A 36 -9.69 -2.42 0.13
N MET A 37 -8.83 -3.44 0.23
CA MET A 37 -8.73 -4.34 1.39
C MET A 37 -7.87 -3.80 2.54
N ASN A 38 -7.40 -2.56 2.48
CA ASN A 38 -6.48 -2.00 3.47
C ASN A 38 -5.16 -2.80 3.62
N ALA A 39 -4.69 -3.40 2.53
CA ALA A 39 -3.47 -4.22 2.51
C ALA A 39 -2.21 -3.46 2.10
N VAL A 40 -2.33 -2.17 1.75
CA VAL A 40 -1.24 -1.33 1.22
C VAL A 40 -0.87 -0.24 2.22
N HIS A 41 0.42 -0.01 2.40
CA HIS A 41 1.00 0.94 3.34
C HIS A 41 1.73 2.08 2.63
N PHE A 42 2.20 1.82 1.41
CA PHE A 42 2.93 2.78 0.58
C PHE A 42 2.48 2.71 -0.87
N VAL A 43 2.39 3.87 -1.50
CA VAL A 43 2.30 3.97 -2.94
C VAL A 43 3.47 4.83 -3.43
N ALA A 44 4.30 4.28 -4.29
CA ALA A 44 5.49 4.93 -4.82
C ALA A 44 5.51 4.93 -6.34
N SER A 45 6.32 5.80 -6.94
CA SER A 45 6.44 5.89 -8.39
C SER A 45 7.16 4.71 -9.01
N ASP A 46 8.15 4.17 -8.29
CA ASP A 46 9.09 3.18 -8.83
C ASP A 46 9.73 3.65 -10.15
N ALA A 47 10.04 4.95 -10.21
CA ALA A 47 10.57 5.58 -11.42
C ALA A 47 11.97 5.06 -11.76
N HIS A 48 12.19 4.76 -13.05
CA HIS A 48 13.47 4.26 -13.56
C HIS A 48 14.09 5.18 -14.61
N ASN A 49 13.28 5.99 -15.30
CA ASN A 49 13.73 6.89 -16.35
C ASN A 49 12.66 7.98 -16.59
N VAL A 50 12.93 8.88 -17.50
CA VAL A 50 12.05 10.03 -17.81
C VAL A 50 11.02 9.74 -18.90
N THR A 51 11.06 8.59 -19.53
CA THR A 51 10.24 8.25 -20.70
C THR A 51 9.20 7.17 -20.42
N THR A 52 9.64 5.93 -20.20
CA THR A 52 8.76 4.77 -20.07
C THR A 52 8.28 4.53 -18.63
N ARG A 53 9.11 4.87 -17.64
CA ARG A 53 8.79 4.77 -16.22
C ARG A 53 9.11 6.07 -15.47
N PRO A 54 8.44 7.19 -15.85
CA PRO A 54 8.68 8.50 -15.25
C PRO A 54 8.07 8.63 -13.87
N LEU A 55 8.52 9.66 -13.15
CA LEU A 55 7.95 10.06 -11.87
C LEU A 55 6.59 10.76 -12.11
N ARG A 56 5.48 10.09 -11.82
CA ARG A 56 4.11 10.62 -11.99
C ARG A 56 3.31 10.60 -10.69
N LEU A 57 3.90 11.07 -9.62
CA LEU A 57 3.28 11.02 -8.29
C LEU A 57 2.01 11.86 -8.17
N LYS A 58 1.94 13.00 -8.86
CA LYS A 58 0.74 13.84 -8.83
C LYS A 58 -0.49 13.13 -9.36
N GLU A 59 -0.39 12.52 -10.53
CA GLU A 59 -1.50 11.77 -11.15
C GLU A 59 -1.94 10.59 -10.26
N VAL A 60 -0.97 9.92 -9.64
CA VAL A 60 -1.22 8.81 -8.72
C VAL A 60 -1.93 9.29 -7.47
N PHE A 61 -1.48 10.41 -6.89
CA PHE A 61 -2.11 11.01 -5.72
C PHE A 61 -3.58 11.37 -6.00
N GLU A 62 -3.83 12.06 -7.09
CA GLU A 62 -5.19 12.45 -7.53
C GLU A 62 -6.08 11.21 -7.73
N HIS A 63 -5.53 10.14 -8.31
CA HIS A 63 -6.25 8.88 -8.51
C HIS A 63 -6.66 8.22 -7.17
N VAL A 64 -5.72 8.11 -6.24
CA VAL A 64 -5.99 7.53 -4.92
C VAL A 64 -6.95 8.40 -4.11
N ALA A 65 -6.73 9.73 -4.12
CA ALA A 65 -7.58 10.68 -3.42
C ALA A 65 -9.04 10.65 -3.90
N LYS A 66 -9.25 10.54 -5.20
CA LYS A 66 -10.59 10.43 -5.79
C LYS A 66 -11.33 9.17 -5.36
N ARG A 67 -10.63 8.05 -5.18
CA ARG A 67 -11.23 6.74 -4.88
C ARG A 67 -11.31 6.44 -3.39
N ARG A 68 -10.35 6.90 -2.60
CA ARG A 68 -10.18 6.53 -1.19
C ARG A 68 -10.16 7.71 -0.23
N GLY A 69 -10.18 8.93 -0.76
CA GLY A 69 -10.06 10.16 0.01
C GLY A 69 -8.63 10.70 0.08
N GLU A 70 -8.52 12.00 0.28
CA GLU A 70 -7.24 12.71 0.34
C GLU A 70 -6.38 12.29 1.54
N ASP A 71 -7.02 11.97 2.68
CA ASP A 71 -6.33 11.50 3.88
C ASP A 71 -5.60 10.19 3.63
N VAL A 72 -6.22 9.24 2.94
CA VAL A 72 -5.61 7.96 2.57
C VAL A 72 -4.46 8.19 1.57
N ALA A 73 -4.66 9.01 0.56
CA ALA A 73 -3.61 9.35 -0.41
C ALA A 73 -2.39 9.98 0.28
N THR A 74 -2.61 10.92 1.19
CA THR A 74 -1.56 11.56 1.97
C THR A 74 -0.83 10.55 2.86
N ALA A 75 -1.55 9.68 3.55
CA ALA A 75 -0.96 8.65 4.39
C ALA A 75 -0.05 7.69 3.60
N LEU A 76 -0.51 7.19 2.45
CA LEU A 76 0.21 6.22 1.63
C LEU A 76 1.40 6.82 0.86
N MET A 77 1.34 8.09 0.48
CA MET A 77 2.30 8.71 -0.43
C MET A 77 3.20 9.77 0.22
N VAL A 78 2.85 10.25 1.39
CA VAL A 78 3.59 11.31 2.10
C VAL A 78 3.97 10.86 3.51
N ASP A 79 3.00 10.63 4.39
CA ASP A 79 3.24 10.45 5.82
C ASP A 79 3.98 9.16 6.14
N ASN A 80 3.51 8.03 5.59
CA ASN A 80 4.18 6.74 5.81
C ASN A 80 5.57 6.69 5.18
N PRO A 81 5.79 7.12 3.91
CA PRO A 81 7.13 7.22 3.34
C PRO A 81 8.08 8.12 4.15
N MET A 82 7.61 9.26 4.61
CA MET A 82 8.40 10.18 5.42
C MET A 82 8.81 9.54 6.76
N ALA A 83 7.90 8.83 7.41
CA ALA A 83 8.19 8.12 8.65
C ALA A 83 9.29 7.05 8.47
N VAL A 84 9.25 6.30 7.35
CA VAL A 84 10.32 5.35 7.01
C VAL A 84 11.66 6.05 6.81
N PHE A 85 11.66 7.15 6.05
CA PHE A 85 12.87 7.96 5.83
C PHE A 85 13.48 8.48 7.13
N GLU A 86 12.65 8.89 8.08
CA GLU A 86 13.08 9.40 9.40
C GLU A 86 13.32 8.29 10.44
N GLY A 87 13.11 7.03 10.10
CA GLY A 87 13.25 5.90 11.03
C GLY A 87 12.19 5.86 12.14
N LYS A 88 11.02 6.40 11.87
CA LYS A 88 9.89 6.46 12.81
C LYS A 88 8.82 5.40 12.50
N SER A 89 7.94 5.18 13.48
CA SER A 89 6.73 4.36 13.30
C SER A 89 5.85 4.94 12.22
N LEU A 90 5.19 4.06 11.43
CA LEU A 90 4.19 4.53 10.47
C LEU A 90 3.04 5.23 11.20
N PRO A 91 2.68 6.47 10.83
CA PRO A 91 1.57 7.18 11.44
C PRO A 91 0.23 6.57 11.08
N TRP A 92 0.14 5.89 9.94
CA TRP A 92 -1.08 5.24 9.49
C TRP A 92 -0.82 3.80 9.05
N VAL A 93 -1.44 2.85 9.76
CA VAL A 93 -1.43 1.42 9.41
C VAL A 93 -2.89 1.01 9.30
N PRO A 94 -3.40 0.77 8.06
CA PRO A 94 -4.80 0.40 7.89
C PRO A 94 -5.08 -0.95 8.52
N GLU A 95 -6.27 -1.09 9.09
CA GLU A 95 -6.77 -2.38 9.55
C GLU A 95 -7.33 -3.14 8.35
N MET A 96 -6.77 -4.32 8.09
CA MET A 96 -7.34 -5.20 7.08
C MET A 96 -8.70 -5.71 7.52
N ASP A 97 -9.63 -5.81 6.60
CA ASP A 97 -10.90 -6.48 6.84
C ASP A 97 -10.64 -7.92 7.29
N GLU A 98 -11.16 -8.30 8.47
CA GLU A 98 -10.87 -9.61 9.09
C GLU A 98 -11.33 -10.80 8.24
N ASP A 99 -12.30 -10.60 7.36
CA ASP A 99 -12.88 -11.62 6.49
C ASP A 99 -12.02 -11.99 5.28
N VAL A 100 -10.98 -11.18 4.97
CA VAL A 100 -10.15 -11.41 3.81
C VAL A 100 -9.05 -12.44 4.10
N GLY A 101 -9.24 -13.64 3.59
CA GLY A 101 -8.22 -14.72 3.59
C GLY A 101 -8.11 -15.52 4.89
N LEU A 102 -9.13 -15.56 5.74
CA LEU A 102 -9.26 -16.51 6.81
C LEU A 102 -9.83 -17.83 6.26
N SER A 103 -8.99 -18.86 6.23
CA SER A 103 -9.51 -20.22 6.26
C SER A 103 -10.20 -20.45 7.60
N PRO A 104 -11.35 -21.15 7.67
CA PRO A 104 -12.03 -21.45 8.93
C PRO A 104 -11.05 -22.16 9.89
N GLY A 105 -10.71 -21.53 11.01
CA GLY A 105 -9.85 -22.12 12.04
C GLY A 105 -8.58 -21.34 12.41
N ALA A 106 -8.28 -20.21 11.81
CA ALA A 106 -7.13 -19.40 12.19
C ALA A 106 -7.47 -18.46 13.37
N THR A 107 -6.83 -18.68 14.53
CA THR A 107 -6.95 -17.81 15.71
C THR A 107 -6.30 -16.45 15.44
N PRO A 108 -6.94 -15.33 15.77
CA PRO A 108 -6.34 -14.01 15.58
C PRO A 108 -5.11 -13.85 16.49
N LEU A 109 -3.94 -13.64 15.89
CA LEU A 109 -2.73 -13.32 16.64
C LEU A 109 -2.77 -11.84 17.04
N LYS A 110 -2.70 -11.55 18.34
CA LYS A 110 -2.54 -10.19 18.88
C LYS A 110 -1.36 -9.49 18.21
N ARG A 111 -1.63 -8.35 17.59
CA ARG A 111 -0.65 -7.50 16.92
C ARG A 111 0.45 -7.06 17.90
N ARG A 112 1.65 -7.62 17.77
CA ARG A 112 2.87 -7.01 18.27
C ARG A 112 3.38 -6.04 17.20
N LYS A 113 3.45 -4.75 17.50
CA LYS A 113 4.13 -3.74 16.68
C LYS A 113 5.61 -4.13 16.58
N ARG A 114 6.01 -4.72 15.48
CA ARG A 114 7.42 -4.96 15.15
C ARG A 114 7.74 -4.20 13.88
N PHE A 115 8.73 -3.30 14.00
CA PHE A 115 9.33 -2.59 12.89
C PHE A 115 10.34 -3.50 12.21
N TRP A 116 10.22 -3.63 10.90
CA TRP A 116 11.27 -4.18 10.05
C TRP A 116 11.51 -3.19 8.93
N PHE A 117 12.76 -2.75 8.79
CA PHE A 117 13.22 -1.96 7.68
C PHE A 117 13.80 -2.86 6.61
N PHE A 118 13.39 -2.65 5.37
CA PHE A 118 14.04 -3.16 4.19
C PHE A 118 14.33 -2.02 3.23
#